data_df6f893274d560e6dca09451bbf8ec15
#
_entry.id   df6f893274d560e6dca09451bbf8ec15
#
_cell.length_a   1.000
_cell.length_b   1.000
_cell.length_c   1.000
_cell.angle_alpha   90.00
_cell.angle_beta   90.00
_cell.angle_gamma   90.00
#
_symmetry.space_group_name_H-M   'P 1'
#
loop_
_entity.id
_entity.type
_entity.pdbx_description
1 polymer ?
#
loop_
_entity_poly.entity_id
_entity_poly.type
_entity_poly.pdbx_seq_one_letter_code
_entity_poly.pdbx_strand_id
1 'polypeptide(L)'
;MKFTVNMGDLLLITPMIALFIASLIPLTMKVLKGNVEQLPIATLAQALLGIVAAAGLLIVFGGSGKTAFNDSLIFDGITLWTGLIALCAAAGALILMYENPATRGVQFSELVFLTLSSVLGMMILISALDLLMIFIGLEMMSLSLYVMIGMSHEQRLSKESAFKYFVLGSFASAIFLFGTSFVFGSSGHTNILQLLDITMTLVQGNKMFLFGILLVIVGFCFKVSIAPFQAWTPDVYQGAPTPHTAFMATAVKVVSFAAFLRVIATRPLVASENLFEVMQWLAVITMIVGNTAAILQNNLKRMLAYSSIAHSGYILVGLITAGISDNGSFGASSVIFYLFSYSLMTIGSFALVSMMEKTEDHSLEVQDLAGFAKRRPILALSFAIFMFSLAGLPPSLGFFSKFYLFNAAIGEGLIWLAVWGVLNSVISVYYYLRPIVVMYMQEGESDVASAGHFATAITIVVTAILTLFLGVVSGPLLTLVEKSLI
;
A
#
# COMPACT_ATOMS: atom_id res chain seq x y z
N MET A 1 17.76 -8.51 30.77
CA MET A 1 17.14 -9.56 29.92
C MET A 1 18.23 -10.35 29.22
N LYS A 2 18.27 -11.69 29.33
CA LYS A 2 19.14 -12.51 28.47
C LYS A 2 18.41 -12.72 27.15
N PHE A 3 18.96 -12.19 26.08
CA PHE A 3 18.47 -12.46 24.71
C PHE A 3 18.83 -13.93 24.40
N THR A 4 17.84 -14.81 24.39
CA THR A 4 18.02 -16.20 23.96
C THR A 4 17.33 -16.32 22.58
N VAL A 5 18.13 -16.36 21.53
CA VAL A 5 17.61 -16.67 20.19
C VAL A 5 17.27 -18.15 20.14
N ASN A 6 16.02 -18.48 19.93
CA ASN A 6 15.57 -19.86 19.81
C ASN A 6 15.55 -20.27 18.32
N MET A 7 15.79 -21.55 18.03
CA MET A 7 15.69 -22.06 16.66
C MET A 7 14.29 -21.81 16.04
N GLY A 8 13.24 -21.80 16.87
CA GLY A 8 11.88 -21.45 16.47
C GLY A 8 11.77 -20.03 15.93
N ASP A 9 12.45 -19.06 16.56
CA ASP A 9 12.46 -17.65 16.13
C ASP A 9 13.11 -17.52 14.74
N LEU A 10 14.21 -18.26 14.49
CA LEU A 10 14.90 -18.26 13.21
C LEU A 10 14.04 -18.87 12.09
N LEU A 11 13.26 -19.89 12.40
CA LEU A 11 12.33 -20.48 11.42
C LEU A 11 11.22 -19.52 11.01
N LEU A 12 10.68 -18.76 11.96
CA LEU A 12 9.62 -17.79 11.68
C LEU A 12 10.08 -16.65 10.78
N ILE A 13 11.32 -16.17 10.90
CA ILE A 13 11.87 -15.09 10.06
C ILE A 13 12.46 -15.57 8.72
N THR A 14 12.37 -16.87 8.39
CA THR A 14 12.90 -17.40 7.12
C THR A 14 12.40 -16.67 5.87
N PRO A 15 11.14 -16.17 5.76
CA PRO A 15 10.72 -15.35 4.63
C PRO A 15 11.55 -14.06 4.49
N MET A 16 11.90 -13.44 5.62
CA MET A 16 12.74 -12.22 5.64
C MET A 16 14.18 -12.54 5.25
N ILE A 17 14.72 -13.66 5.73
CA ILE A 17 16.07 -14.13 5.38
C ILE A 17 16.15 -14.42 3.87
N ALA A 18 15.13 -15.07 3.30
CA ALA A 18 15.07 -15.35 1.86
C ALA A 18 15.10 -14.05 1.03
N LEU A 19 14.31 -13.03 1.42
CA LEU A 19 14.33 -11.72 0.78
C LEU A 19 15.66 -11.01 0.91
N PHE A 20 16.28 -11.05 2.10
CA PHE A 20 17.60 -10.45 2.33
C PHE A 20 18.67 -11.08 1.44
N ILE A 21 18.74 -12.41 1.39
CA ILE A 21 19.66 -13.13 0.49
C ILE A 21 19.38 -12.76 -0.96
N ALA A 22 18.11 -12.80 -1.39
CA ALA A 22 17.72 -12.47 -2.76
C ALA A 22 18.08 -11.02 -3.14
N SER A 23 18.01 -10.08 -2.21
CA SER A 23 18.40 -8.69 -2.46
C SER A 23 19.90 -8.53 -2.72
N LEU A 24 20.74 -9.32 -2.05
CA LEU A 24 22.20 -9.24 -2.17
C LEU A 24 22.72 -9.91 -3.43
N ILE A 25 22.04 -10.94 -3.97
CA ILE A 25 22.53 -11.72 -5.12
C ILE A 25 22.88 -10.84 -6.33
N PRO A 26 22.05 -9.91 -6.82
CA PRO A 26 22.37 -9.09 -7.99
C PRO A 26 23.61 -8.23 -7.78
N LEU A 27 23.75 -7.62 -6.60
CA LEU A 27 24.91 -6.78 -6.28
C LEU A 27 26.20 -7.58 -6.15
N THR A 28 26.17 -8.70 -5.45
CA THR A 28 27.36 -9.57 -5.29
C THR A 28 27.82 -10.12 -6.63
N MET A 29 26.90 -10.53 -7.49
CA MET A 29 27.23 -11.02 -8.83
C MET A 29 27.81 -9.91 -9.72
N LYS A 30 27.34 -8.66 -9.60
CA LYS A 30 27.91 -7.50 -10.29
C LYS A 30 29.36 -7.27 -9.86
N VAL A 31 29.64 -7.24 -8.56
CA VAL A 31 30.99 -7.05 -8.03
C VAL A 31 31.94 -8.18 -8.44
N LEU A 32 31.50 -9.43 -8.34
CA LEU A 32 32.31 -10.61 -8.73
C LEU A 32 32.66 -10.63 -10.22
N LYS A 33 31.84 -10.02 -11.08
CA LYS A 33 32.09 -9.89 -12.52
C LYS A 33 32.87 -8.61 -12.91
N GLY A 34 33.52 -7.94 -11.96
CA GLY A 34 34.29 -6.74 -12.22
C GLY A 34 33.43 -5.51 -12.53
N ASN A 35 32.33 -5.33 -11.81
CA ASN A 35 31.35 -4.26 -11.99
C ASN A 35 30.61 -4.26 -13.35
N VAL A 36 30.54 -5.42 -14.00
CA VAL A 36 29.72 -5.60 -15.20
C VAL A 36 28.28 -5.85 -14.81
N GLU A 37 27.37 -5.03 -15.35
CA GLU A 37 25.93 -5.20 -15.13
C GLU A 37 25.47 -6.55 -15.71
N GLN A 38 24.63 -7.27 -14.96
CA GLN A 38 24.02 -8.50 -15.47
C GLN A 38 22.96 -8.17 -16.53
N LEU A 39 22.57 -9.18 -17.32
CA LEU A 39 21.40 -9.05 -18.17
C LEU A 39 20.18 -8.72 -17.28
N PRO A 40 19.46 -7.62 -17.53
CA PRO A 40 18.32 -7.20 -16.69
C PRO A 40 17.27 -8.29 -16.48
N ILE A 41 17.07 -9.15 -17.51
CA ILE A 41 16.14 -10.29 -17.40
C ILE A 41 16.61 -11.34 -16.38
N ALA A 42 17.91 -11.58 -16.25
CA ALA A 42 18.45 -12.52 -15.27
C ALA A 42 18.30 -11.96 -13.85
N THR A 43 18.57 -10.66 -13.68
CA THR A 43 18.36 -9.96 -12.42
C THR A 43 16.88 -9.97 -11.99
N LEU A 44 15.98 -9.72 -12.93
CA LEU A 44 14.53 -9.81 -12.69
C LEU A 44 14.12 -11.22 -12.26
N ALA A 45 14.59 -12.25 -12.98
CA ALA A 45 14.28 -13.63 -12.65
C ALA A 45 14.76 -14.03 -11.24
N GLN A 46 15.98 -13.63 -10.86
CA GLN A 46 16.52 -13.82 -9.51
C GLN A 46 15.65 -13.16 -8.44
N ALA A 47 15.22 -11.91 -8.67
CA ALA A 47 14.34 -11.18 -7.75
C ALA A 47 12.98 -11.87 -7.59
N LEU A 48 12.36 -12.28 -8.72
CA LEU A 48 11.06 -12.96 -8.69
C LEU A 48 11.16 -14.34 -8.00
N LEU A 49 12.25 -15.10 -8.22
CA LEU A 49 12.48 -16.35 -7.48
C LEU A 49 12.62 -16.11 -5.97
N GLY A 50 13.31 -15.04 -5.57
CA GLY A 50 13.41 -14.64 -4.16
C GLY A 50 12.05 -14.30 -3.55
N ILE A 51 11.21 -13.57 -4.29
CA ILE A 51 9.84 -13.25 -3.87
C ILE A 51 8.98 -14.51 -3.76
N VAL A 52 9.04 -15.43 -4.72
CA VAL A 52 8.30 -16.70 -4.68
C VAL A 52 8.76 -17.56 -3.51
N ALA A 53 10.07 -17.65 -3.24
CA ALA A 53 10.60 -18.36 -2.09
C ALA A 53 10.10 -17.77 -0.77
N ALA A 54 10.13 -16.44 -0.64
CA ALA A 54 9.62 -15.73 0.54
C ALA A 54 8.10 -15.95 0.71
N ALA A 55 7.33 -15.92 -0.37
CA ALA A 55 5.89 -16.19 -0.33
C ALA A 55 5.59 -17.63 0.09
N GLY A 56 6.32 -18.61 -0.43
CA GLY A 56 6.19 -20.02 -0.03
C GLY A 56 6.49 -20.22 1.46
N LEU A 57 7.58 -19.63 1.96
CA LEU A 57 7.93 -19.69 3.38
C LEU A 57 6.90 -18.94 4.25
N LEU A 58 6.36 -17.82 3.77
CA LEU A 58 5.32 -17.08 4.48
C LEU A 58 4.02 -17.89 4.58
N ILE A 59 3.64 -18.64 3.56
CA ILE A 59 2.47 -19.54 3.60
C ILE A 59 2.67 -20.64 4.65
N VAL A 60 3.89 -21.15 4.79
CA VAL A 60 4.19 -22.24 5.75
C VAL A 60 4.21 -21.72 7.20
N PHE A 61 4.78 -20.55 7.45
CA PHE A 61 5.04 -20.05 8.80
C PHE A 61 4.19 -18.87 9.19
N GLY A 62 3.69 -18.06 8.24
CA GLY A 62 3.11 -16.74 8.47
C GLY A 62 1.72 -16.73 9.12
N GLY A 63 0.96 -17.82 9.08
CA GLY A 63 -0.38 -17.90 9.67
C GLY A 63 -0.42 -18.68 10.99
N SER A 64 0.71 -18.90 11.63
CA SER A 64 0.82 -19.80 12.80
C SER A 64 0.35 -19.17 14.12
N GLY A 65 0.13 -17.87 14.18
CA GLY A 65 -0.17 -17.13 15.42
C GLY A 65 0.99 -17.07 16.41
N LYS A 66 2.19 -17.51 16.01
CA LYS A 66 3.38 -17.57 16.89
C LYS A 66 4.10 -16.24 16.92
N THR A 67 4.66 -15.94 18.08
CA THR A 67 5.55 -14.80 18.29
C THR A 67 7.01 -15.21 18.24
N ALA A 68 7.89 -14.24 17.96
CA ALA A 68 9.33 -14.41 17.92
C ALA A 68 10.04 -13.25 18.64
N PHE A 69 11.27 -13.48 19.12
CA PHE A 69 12.13 -12.49 19.75
C PHE A 69 11.46 -11.78 20.93
N ASN A 70 11.01 -12.54 21.94
CA ASN A 70 10.32 -12.02 23.12
C ASN A 70 9.10 -11.14 22.76
N ASP A 71 8.23 -11.66 21.91
CA ASP A 71 6.99 -11.01 21.47
C ASP A 71 7.22 -9.68 20.70
N SER A 72 8.39 -9.49 20.10
CA SER A 72 8.64 -8.33 19.24
C SER A 72 8.03 -8.46 17.86
N LEU A 73 7.88 -9.69 17.36
CA LEU A 73 7.29 -10.02 16.05
C LEU A 73 6.20 -11.08 16.22
N ILE A 74 5.17 -11.04 15.35
CA ILE A 74 4.09 -12.03 15.28
C ILE A 74 3.87 -12.50 13.83
N PHE A 75 3.56 -13.78 13.67
CA PHE A 75 3.29 -14.41 12.39
C PHE A 75 1.86 -14.97 12.38
N ASP A 76 0.89 -14.07 12.30
CA ASP A 76 -0.56 -14.33 12.29
C ASP A 76 -1.19 -14.16 10.90
N GLY A 77 -2.53 -14.25 10.83
CA GLY A 77 -3.28 -14.06 9.59
C GLY A 77 -3.11 -12.67 8.96
N ILE A 78 -2.94 -11.60 9.76
CA ILE A 78 -2.66 -10.26 9.23
C ILE A 78 -1.30 -10.27 8.51
N THR A 79 -0.26 -10.80 9.15
CA THR A 79 1.09 -10.94 8.56
C THR A 79 1.04 -11.75 7.28
N LEU A 80 0.32 -12.89 7.28
CA LEU A 80 0.21 -13.76 6.10
C LEU A 80 -0.41 -13.04 4.91
N TRP A 81 -1.63 -12.53 5.07
CA TRP A 81 -2.37 -11.95 3.95
C TRP A 81 -1.75 -10.67 3.43
N THR A 82 -1.40 -9.74 4.33
CA THR A 82 -0.81 -8.46 3.91
C THR A 82 0.59 -8.64 3.35
N GLY A 83 1.35 -9.62 3.86
CA GLY A 83 2.65 -10.01 3.32
C GLY A 83 2.54 -10.59 1.91
N LEU A 84 1.60 -11.51 1.65
CA LEU A 84 1.36 -12.04 0.31
C LEU A 84 0.94 -10.95 -0.67
N ILE A 85 0.06 -10.03 -0.26
CA ILE A 85 -0.35 -8.89 -1.09
C ILE A 85 0.85 -8.01 -1.42
N ALA A 86 1.69 -7.69 -0.43
CA ALA A 86 2.89 -6.87 -0.62
C ALA A 86 3.92 -7.54 -1.55
N LEU A 87 4.13 -8.85 -1.41
CA LEU A 87 5.02 -9.63 -2.29
C LEU A 87 4.51 -9.66 -3.73
N CYS A 88 3.21 -9.89 -3.95
CA CYS A 88 2.60 -9.84 -5.28
C CYS A 88 2.69 -8.44 -5.90
N ALA A 89 2.45 -7.39 -5.11
CA ALA A 89 2.58 -6.01 -5.56
C ALA A 89 4.03 -5.66 -5.92
N ALA A 90 5.01 -6.13 -5.14
CA ALA A 90 6.43 -5.96 -5.42
C ALA A 90 6.85 -6.68 -6.72
N ALA A 91 6.38 -7.90 -6.93
CA ALA A 91 6.63 -8.63 -8.18
C ALA A 91 6.07 -7.88 -9.40
N GLY A 92 4.82 -7.41 -9.31
CA GLY A 92 4.23 -6.58 -10.35
C GLY A 92 5.03 -5.30 -10.61
N ALA A 93 5.42 -4.58 -9.56
CA ALA A 93 6.23 -3.36 -9.69
C ALA A 93 7.60 -3.62 -10.33
N LEU A 94 8.30 -4.73 -9.98
CA LEU A 94 9.57 -5.10 -10.59
C LEU A 94 9.43 -5.40 -12.09
N ILE A 95 8.33 -6.04 -12.50
CA ILE A 95 8.03 -6.26 -13.93
C ILE A 95 7.86 -4.93 -14.64
N LEU A 96 7.12 -3.99 -14.04
CA LEU A 96 6.95 -2.64 -14.60
C LEU A 96 8.28 -1.89 -14.68
N MET A 97 9.13 -1.97 -13.64
CA MET A 97 10.45 -1.33 -13.59
C MET A 97 11.38 -1.87 -14.68
N TYR A 98 11.29 -3.15 -15.00
CA TYR A 98 12.11 -3.78 -16.04
C TYR A 98 11.81 -3.23 -17.44
N GLU A 99 10.54 -2.96 -17.75
CA GLU A 99 10.11 -2.54 -19.08
C GLU A 99 9.94 -1.02 -19.26
N ASN A 100 9.85 -0.25 -18.16
CA ASN A 100 9.56 1.17 -18.20
C ASN A 100 10.75 2.01 -18.74
N PRO A 101 10.51 2.95 -19.68
CA PRO A 101 11.58 3.78 -20.26
C PRO A 101 12.29 4.66 -19.23
N ALA A 102 11.61 5.19 -18.24
CA ALA A 102 12.17 6.07 -17.20
C ALA A 102 13.13 5.35 -16.25
N THR A 103 13.06 4.01 -16.16
CA THR A 103 13.95 3.19 -15.34
C THR A 103 15.05 2.50 -16.11
N ARG A 104 15.05 2.54 -17.46
CA ARG A 104 16.07 1.89 -18.30
C ARG A 104 17.47 2.50 -18.17
N GLY A 105 17.60 3.77 -17.81
CA GLY A 105 18.88 4.45 -17.56
C GLY A 105 19.47 4.18 -16.16
N VAL A 106 18.74 3.49 -15.29
CA VAL A 106 19.15 3.17 -13.93
C VAL A 106 19.81 1.79 -13.89
N GLN A 107 20.80 1.61 -13.02
CA GLN A 107 21.41 0.29 -12.81
C GLN A 107 20.40 -0.64 -12.18
N PHE A 108 19.96 -1.66 -12.92
CA PHE A 108 18.83 -2.50 -12.54
C PHE A 108 19.14 -3.38 -11.33
N SER A 109 20.40 -3.75 -11.11
CA SER A 109 20.84 -4.51 -9.93
C SER A 109 20.62 -3.74 -8.63
N GLU A 110 20.94 -2.45 -8.59
CA GLU A 110 20.72 -1.58 -7.44
C GLU A 110 19.22 -1.34 -7.23
N LEU A 111 18.46 -1.16 -8.31
CA LEU A 111 17.02 -0.99 -8.22
C LEU A 111 16.32 -2.20 -7.60
N VAL A 112 16.73 -3.41 -8.01
CA VAL A 112 16.23 -4.67 -7.41
C VAL A 112 16.63 -4.77 -5.93
N PHE A 113 17.89 -4.46 -5.59
CA PHE A 113 18.34 -4.44 -4.19
C PHE A 113 17.49 -3.52 -3.33
N LEU A 114 17.25 -2.29 -3.76
CA LEU A 114 16.44 -1.31 -3.02
C LEU A 114 14.98 -1.76 -2.91
N THR A 115 14.41 -2.31 -3.99
CA THR A 115 13.04 -2.81 -3.98
C THR A 115 12.88 -3.94 -2.96
N LEU A 116 13.76 -4.96 -2.99
CA LEU A 116 13.71 -6.08 -2.06
C LEU A 116 14.05 -5.67 -0.62
N SER A 117 14.94 -4.68 -0.43
CA SER A 117 15.22 -4.08 0.89
C SER A 117 14.00 -3.36 1.44
N SER A 118 13.26 -2.64 0.58
CA SER A 118 11.97 -2.04 0.96
C SER A 118 10.96 -3.10 1.37
N VAL A 119 10.84 -4.20 0.60
CA VAL A 119 9.96 -5.33 0.92
C VAL A 119 10.36 -6.01 2.24
N LEU A 120 11.66 -6.13 2.52
CA LEU A 120 12.14 -6.64 3.81
C LEU A 120 11.67 -5.73 4.97
N GLY A 121 11.79 -4.41 4.82
CA GLY A 121 11.21 -3.44 5.78
C GLY A 121 9.70 -3.59 5.93
N MET A 122 8.98 -3.88 4.85
CA MET A 122 7.54 -4.16 4.87
C MET A 122 7.22 -5.42 5.68
N MET A 123 8.01 -6.51 5.53
CA MET A 123 7.81 -7.74 6.29
C MET A 123 8.04 -7.52 7.79
N ILE A 124 9.06 -6.73 8.17
CA ILE A 124 9.27 -6.34 9.57
C ILE A 124 8.07 -5.54 10.07
N LEU A 125 7.60 -4.57 9.29
CA LEU A 125 6.49 -3.69 9.67
C LEU A 125 5.18 -4.43 9.96
N ILE A 126 4.78 -5.36 9.09
CA ILE A 126 3.52 -6.10 9.24
C ILE A 126 3.55 -7.14 10.35
N SER A 127 4.73 -7.65 10.69
CA SER A 127 4.91 -8.60 11.79
C SER A 127 5.21 -7.94 13.12
N ALA A 128 5.45 -6.63 13.16
CA ALA A 128 5.86 -5.92 14.37
C ALA A 128 4.76 -5.91 15.45
N LEU A 129 5.13 -6.32 16.66
CA LEU A 129 4.33 -6.17 17.90
C LEU A 129 4.90 -5.12 18.85
N ASP A 130 5.89 -4.37 18.42
CA ASP A 130 6.53 -3.33 19.22
C ASP A 130 6.59 -2.02 18.42
N LEU A 131 6.29 -0.88 19.04
CA LEU A 131 6.28 0.42 18.38
C LEU A 131 7.64 0.80 17.79
N LEU A 132 8.75 0.39 18.41
CA LEU A 132 10.09 0.62 17.86
C LEU A 132 10.35 -0.27 16.64
N MET A 133 9.86 -1.51 16.64
CA MET A 133 9.95 -2.40 15.47
C MET A 133 9.10 -1.88 14.31
N ILE A 134 7.92 -1.32 14.59
CA ILE A 134 7.11 -0.60 13.59
C ILE A 134 7.91 0.55 12.99
N PHE A 135 8.56 1.38 13.82
CA PHE A 135 9.40 2.48 13.36
C PHE A 135 10.55 2.00 12.46
N ILE A 136 11.28 0.96 12.87
CA ILE A 136 12.38 0.38 12.08
C ILE A 136 11.88 -0.13 10.72
N GLY A 137 10.74 -0.84 10.69
CA GLY A 137 10.13 -1.33 9.46
C GLY A 137 9.69 -0.19 8.54
N LEU A 138 9.09 0.88 9.08
CA LEU A 138 8.70 2.09 8.36
C LEU A 138 9.92 2.79 7.74
N GLU A 139 11.00 2.96 8.48
CA GLU A 139 12.21 3.64 7.99
C GLU A 139 12.93 2.80 6.93
N MET A 140 13.13 1.51 7.17
CA MET A 140 13.79 0.62 6.21
C MET A 140 13.04 0.58 4.86
N MET A 141 11.71 0.50 4.90
CA MET A 141 10.88 0.60 3.73
C MET A 141 11.03 1.96 3.02
N SER A 142 10.99 3.05 3.79
CA SER A 142 10.92 4.42 3.27
C SER A 142 12.24 4.91 2.69
N LEU A 143 13.37 4.65 3.37
CA LEU A 143 14.70 5.03 2.91
C LEU A 143 15.03 4.43 1.54
N SER A 144 14.70 3.15 1.35
CA SER A 144 14.84 2.49 0.05
C SER A 144 14.04 3.22 -1.03
N LEU A 145 12.80 3.62 -0.74
CA LEU A 145 11.93 4.33 -1.69
C LEU A 145 12.45 5.73 -2.03
N TYR A 146 12.97 6.48 -1.05
CA TYR A 146 13.51 7.81 -1.30
C TYR A 146 14.66 7.76 -2.32
N VAL A 147 15.54 6.77 -2.16
CA VAL A 147 16.65 6.55 -3.09
C VAL A 147 16.14 6.10 -4.47
N MET A 148 15.24 5.11 -4.52
CA MET A 148 14.68 4.59 -5.78
C MET A 148 14.04 5.69 -6.63
N ILE A 149 13.23 6.56 -6.03
CA ILE A 149 12.59 7.67 -6.74
C ILE A 149 13.68 8.62 -7.28
N GLY A 150 14.71 8.93 -6.50
CA GLY A 150 15.77 9.86 -6.89
C GLY A 150 16.78 9.32 -7.92
N MET A 151 16.78 8.01 -8.20
CA MET A 151 17.74 7.37 -9.14
C MET A 151 17.48 7.70 -10.61
N SER A 152 16.29 8.19 -10.97
CA SER A 152 16.00 8.61 -12.35
C SER A 152 16.67 9.95 -12.66
N HIS A 153 17.92 9.89 -13.11
CA HIS A 153 18.78 11.06 -13.29
C HIS A 153 18.34 12.03 -14.38
N GLU A 154 17.59 11.57 -15.37
CA GLU A 154 17.13 12.38 -16.51
C GLU A 154 15.84 13.16 -16.18
N GLN A 155 15.10 12.76 -15.13
CA GLN A 155 13.85 13.39 -14.77
C GLN A 155 14.01 14.35 -13.59
N ARG A 156 13.83 15.66 -13.84
CA ARG A 156 13.89 16.69 -12.81
C ARG A 156 12.77 16.54 -11.76
N LEU A 157 11.56 16.21 -12.21
CA LEU A 157 10.40 16.00 -11.34
C LEU A 157 10.63 14.81 -10.39
N SER A 158 11.33 13.79 -10.82
CA SER A 158 11.70 12.63 -10.01
C SER A 158 12.58 13.03 -8.81
N LYS A 159 13.61 13.85 -9.04
CA LYS A 159 14.49 14.36 -7.98
C LYS A 159 13.75 15.26 -6.98
N GLU A 160 12.88 16.13 -7.47
CA GLU A 160 12.04 16.99 -6.63
C GLU A 160 11.09 16.14 -5.77
N SER A 161 10.47 15.13 -6.35
CA SER A 161 9.58 14.18 -5.65
C SER A 161 10.32 13.39 -4.58
N ALA A 162 11.52 12.90 -4.88
CA ALA A 162 12.36 12.20 -3.91
C ALA A 162 12.69 13.09 -2.70
N PHE A 163 13.08 14.35 -2.96
CA PHE A 163 13.40 15.29 -1.90
C PHE A 163 12.18 15.65 -1.05
N LYS A 164 11.03 15.96 -1.68
CA LYS A 164 9.77 16.24 -0.96
C LYS A 164 9.36 15.05 -0.08
N TYR A 165 9.43 13.83 -0.64
CA TYR A 165 9.04 12.63 0.09
C TYR A 165 9.98 12.33 1.25
N PHE A 166 11.30 12.51 1.05
CA PHE A 166 12.29 12.36 2.12
C PHE A 166 12.05 13.35 3.26
N VAL A 167 11.97 14.64 2.97
CA VAL A 167 11.84 15.68 4.02
C VAL A 167 10.55 15.51 4.81
N LEU A 168 9.42 15.39 4.11
CA LEU A 168 8.12 15.25 4.78
C LEU A 168 7.96 13.89 5.48
N GLY A 169 8.52 12.83 4.88
CA GLY A 169 8.51 11.49 5.47
C GLY A 169 9.34 11.42 6.75
N SER A 170 10.56 11.95 6.73
CA SER A 170 11.42 11.98 7.92
C SER A 170 10.81 12.79 9.07
N PHE A 171 10.11 13.89 8.75
CA PHE A 171 9.38 14.66 9.75
C PHE A 171 8.24 13.85 10.38
N ALA A 172 7.47 13.12 9.56
CA ALA A 172 6.40 12.25 10.06
C ALA A 172 6.93 11.09 10.92
N SER A 173 8.05 10.50 10.54
CA SER A 173 8.72 9.46 11.32
C SER A 173 9.23 9.99 12.66
N ALA A 174 9.74 11.22 12.68
CA ALA A 174 10.14 11.88 13.93
C ALA A 174 8.94 12.10 14.86
N ILE A 175 7.78 12.51 14.32
CA ILE A 175 6.53 12.64 15.10
C ILE A 175 6.10 11.29 15.66
N PHE A 176 6.15 10.24 14.85
CA PHE A 176 5.83 8.87 15.28
C PHE A 176 6.73 8.43 16.44
N LEU A 177 8.05 8.60 16.31
CA LEU A 177 9.02 8.21 17.34
C LEU A 177 8.86 9.05 18.62
N PHE A 178 8.56 10.34 18.47
CA PHE A 178 8.27 11.22 19.60
C PHE A 178 6.99 10.77 20.31
N GLY A 179 5.93 10.40 19.58
CA GLY A 179 4.74 9.77 20.15
C GLY A 179 5.04 8.49 20.90
N THR A 180 5.88 7.61 20.33
CA THR A 180 6.34 6.39 20.99
C THR A 180 7.06 6.67 22.29
N SER A 181 7.87 7.72 22.36
CA SER A 181 8.57 8.11 23.60
C SER A 181 7.62 8.55 24.72
N PHE A 182 6.51 9.25 24.38
CA PHE A 182 5.45 9.58 25.34
C PHE A 182 4.64 8.36 25.80
N VAL A 183 4.35 7.44 24.90
CA VAL A 183 3.72 6.16 25.24
C VAL A 183 4.59 5.39 26.22
N PHE A 184 5.88 5.21 25.90
CA PHE A 184 6.84 4.53 26.79
C PHE A 184 7.01 5.26 28.13
N GLY A 185 7.19 6.58 28.11
CA GLY A 185 7.41 7.37 29.32
C GLY A 185 6.23 7.35 30.31
N SER A 186 5.00 7.09 29.79
CA SER A 186 3.79 7.03 30.60
C SER A 186 3.35 5.62 30.99
N SER A 187 3.70 4.61 30.19
CA SER A 187 3.28 3.22 30.38
C SER A 187 4.41 2.29 30.80
N GLY A 188 5.68 2.64 30.50
CA GLY A 188 6.82 1.75 30.61
C GLY A 188 6.91 0.66 29.54
N HIS A 189 6.01 0.68 28.55
CA HIS A 189 5.89 -0.37 27.52
C HIS A 189 5.83 0.21 26.11
N THR A 190 6.42 -0.51 25.14
CA THR A 190 6.28 -0.25 23.69
C THR A 190 5.62 -1.43 22.97
N ASN A 191 5.50 -2.57 23.61
CA ASN A 191 4.90 -3.78 23.08
C ASN A 191 3.37 -3.66 23.00
N ILE A 192 2.78 -3.94 21.83
CA ILE A 192 1.36 -3.78 21.53
C ILE A 192 0.48 -4.68 22.41
N LEU A 193 0.91 -5.90 22.73
CA LEU A 193 0.15 -6.81 23.59
C LEU A 193 0.06 -6.26 25.02
N GLN A 194 1.17 -5.75 25.56
CA GLN A 194 1.20 -5.13 26.89
C GLN A 194 0.40 -3.81 26.91
N LEU A 195 0.43 -3.03 25.81
CA LEU A 195 -0.36 -1.82 25.68
C LEU A 195 -1.86 -2.13 25.65
N LEU A 196 -2.29 -3.23 25.04
CA LEU A 196 -3.69 -3.64 25.00
C LEU A 196 -4.29 -3.75 26.39
N ASP A 197 -3.55 -4.35 27.34
CA ASP A 197 -4.01 -4.57 28.70
C ASP A 197 -4.21 -3.26 29.50
N ILE A 198 -3.43 -2.23 29.20
CA ILE A 198 -3.35 -1.00 30.00
C ILE A 198 -3.96 0.23 29.32
N THR A 199 -4.23 0.19 27.99
CA THR A 199 -4.69 1.35 27.22
C THR A 199 -6.00 1.91 27.79
N MET A 200 -6.96 1.06 28.13
CA MET A 200 -8.25 1.49 28.67
C MET A 200 -8.13 2.33 29.94
N THR A 201 -7.22 1.94 30.82
CA THR A 201 -6.98 2.63 32.10
C THR A 201 -6.15 3.90 31.91
N LEU A 202 -5.09 3.84 31.08
CA LEU A 202 -4.17 4.95 30.88
C LEU A 202 -4.76 6.10 30.05
N VAL A 203 -5.56 5.80 29.04
CA VAL A 203 -6.20 6.84 28.19
C VAL A 203 -7.11 7.74 29.02
N GLN A 204 -7.84 7.17 29.98
CA GLN A 204 -8.75 7.92 30.86
C GLN A 204 -8.02 8.72 31.96
N GLY A 205 -6.89 8.21 32.44
CA GLY A 205 -6.17 8.78 33.59
C GLY A 205 -4.92 9.60 33.23
N ASN A 206 -4.32 9.40 32.07
CA ASN A 206 -3.01 9.97 31.73
C ASN A 206 -3.01 10.69 30.37
N LYS A 207 -3.08 12.03 30.43
CA LYS A 207 -3.05 12.88 29.21
C LYS A 207 -1.77 12.73 28.37
N MET A 208 -0.64 12.38 29.00
CA MET A 208 0.62 12.17 28.31
C MET A 208 0.57 10.89 27.44
N PHE A 209 -0.07 9.83 27.96
CA PHE A 209 -0.29 8.60 27.18
C PHE A 209 -1.19 8.85 25.98
N LEU A 210 -2.33 9.53 26.17
CA LEU A 210 -3.24 9.88 25.08
C LEU A 210 -2.55 10.75 24.02
N PHE A 211 -1.76 11.74 24.44
CA PHE A 211 -0.98 12.56 23.53
C PHE A 211 0.04 11.74 22.73
N GLY A 212 0.71 10.78 23.36
CA GLY A 212 1.62 9.85 22.71
C GLY A 212 0.92 9.02 21.62
N ILE A 213 -0.24 8.43 21.95
CA ILE A 213 -1.05 7.67 20.97
C ILE A 213 -1.51 8.56 19.80
N LEU A 214 -1.93 9.80 20.07
CA LEU A 214 -2.28 10.75 19.01
C LEU A 214 -1.13 11.02 18.05
N LEU A 215 0.09 11.21 18.55
CA LEU A 215 1.27 11.43 17.70
C LEU A 215 1.63 10.18 16.87
N VAL A 216 1.50 8.99 17.44
CA VAL A 216 1.66 7.72 16.71
C VAL A 216 0.64 7.63 15.55
N ILE A 217 -0.63 7.94 15.82
CA ILE A 217 -1.69 7.99 14.83
C ILE A 217 -1.38 9.02 13.73
N VAL A 218 -0.91 10.22 14.08
CA VAL A 218 -0.50 11.26 13.12
C VAL A 218 0.61 10.75 12.19
N GLY A 219 1.61 10.03 12.71
CA GLY A 219 2.64 9.40 11.90
C GLY A 219 2.07 8.43 10.85
N PHE A 220 1.10 7.60 11.25
CA PHE A 220 0.38 6.73 10.31
C PHE A 220 -0.49 7.51 9.33
N CYS A 221 -1.21 8.55 9.78
CA CYS A 221 -2.04 9.39 8.91
C CYS A 221 -1.22 10.01 7.77
N PHE A 222 -0.01 10.46 8.05
CA PHE A 222 0.92 10.88 7.01
C PHE A 222 1.24 9.74 6.05
N LYS A 223 1.63 8.57 6.57
CA LYS A 223 2.10 7.44 5.74
C LYS A 223 1.03 6.90 4.81
N VAL A 224 -0.22 6.86 5.25
CA VAL A 224 -1.36 6.39 4.44
C VAL A 224 -2.14 7.52 3.75
N SER A 225 -1.63 8.76 3.82
CA SER A 225 -2.20 9.94 3.13
C SER A 225 -3.60 10.32 3.58
N ILE A 226 -3.86 10.30 4.89
CA ILE A 226 -5.11 10.81 5.48
C ILE A 226 -5.03 12.33 5.59
N ALA A 227 -6.11 13.04 5.22
CA ALA A 227 -6.19 14.49 5.36
C ALA A 227 -6.17 14.90 6.85
N PRO A 228 -5.42 15.96 7.24
CA PRO A 228 -4.73 16.94 6.38
C PRO A 228 -3.28 16.58 5.98
N PHE A 229 -2.82 15.36 6.21
CA PHE A 229 -1.43 14.93 5.99
C PHE A 229 -1.15 14.37 4.58
N GLN A 230 -2.07 14.52 3.63
CA GLN A 230 -2.02 13.96 2.27
C GLN A 230 -1.19 14.78 1.27
N ALA A 231 -0.73 15.99 1.60
CA ALA A 231 -0.19 16.96 0.64
C ALA A 231 1.00 16.44 -0.19
N TRP A 232 1.79 15.52 0.35
CA TRP A 232 2.95 14.92 -0.34
C TRP A 232 2.55 13.98 -1.48
N THR A 233 1.41 13.29 -1.37
CA THR A 233 1.04 12.18 -2.25
C THR A 233 0.83 12.58 -3.72
N PRO A 234 0.09 13.66 -4.04
CA PRO A 234 -0.11 14.05 -5.43
C PRO A 234 1.20 14.45 -6.13
N ASP A 235 2.07 15.18 -5.43
CA ASP A 235 3.33 15.64 -5.98
C ASP A 235 4.31 14.49 -6.21
N VAL A 236 4.43 13.59 -5.22
CA VAL A 236 5.33 12.44 -5.31
C VAL A 236 4.84 11.43 -6.35
N TYR A 237 3.54 11.14 -6.41
CA TYR A 237 3.00 10.19 -7.40
C TYR A 237 3.10 10.72 -8.82
N GLN A 238 2.94 12.03 -9.02
CA GLN A 238 3.08 12.65 -10.33
C GLN A 238 4.53 12.63 -10.81
N GLY A 239 5.49 12.97 -9.96
CA GLY A 239 6.87 13.17 -10.38
C GLY A 239 7.75 11.92 -10.29
N ALA A 240 7.41 10.91 -9.49
CA ALA A 240 8.14 9.64 -9.46
C ALA A 240 7.91 8.85 -10.76
N PRO A 241 8.89 8.05 -11.23
CA PRO A 241 8.66 7.07 -12.30
C PRO A 241 7.46 6.18 -11.97
N THR A 242 6.61 5.91 -12.97
CA THR A 242 5.32 5.24 -12.75
C THR A 242 5.42 3.88 -12.06
N PRO A 243 6.42 3.02 -12.31
CA PRO A 243 6.58 1.77 -11.56
C PRO A 243 6.79 1.96 -10.06
N HIS A 244 7.55 3.01 -9.67
CA HIS A 244 7.75 3.35 -8.25
C HIS A 244 6.44 3.86 -7.62
N THR A 245 5.67 4.65 -8.39
CA THR A 245 4.33 5.08 -7.96
C THR A 245 3.39 3.89 -7.76
N ALA A 246 3.39 2.91 -8.68
CA ALA A 246 2.62 1.68 -8.54
C ALA A 246 2.98 0.92 -7.25
N PHE A 247 4.27 0.78 -6.97
CA PHE A 247 4.77 0.13 -5.75
C PHE A 247 4.35 0.88 -4.48
N MET A 248 4.48 2.21 -4.46
CA MET A 248 4.04 3.04 -3.34
C MET A 248 2.53 2.99 -3.12
N ALA A 249 1.76 3.08 -4.19
CA ALA A 249 0.30 3.08 -4.11
C ALA A 249 -0.28 1.74 -3.65
N THR A 250 0.46 0.65 -3.79
CA THR A 250 0.03 -0.72 -3.47
C THR A 250 0.75 -1.27 -2.25
N ALA A 251 1.94 -1.84 -2.40
CA ALA A 251 2.64 -2.54 -1.33
C ALA A 251 2.83 -1.67 -0.06
N VAL A 252 3.33 -0.44 -0.23
CA VAL A 252 3.55 0.48 0.91
C VAL A 252 2.26 0.80 1.64
N LYS A 253 1.18 1.05 0.90
CA LYS A 253 -0.13 1.36 1.48
C LYS A 253 -0.70 0.17 2.25
N VAL A 254 -0.62 -1.03 1.69
CA VAL A 254 -1.09 -2.28 2.33
C VAL A 254 -0.42 -2.49 3.67
N VAL A 255 0.90 -2.47 3.70
CA VAL A 255 1.66 -2.77 4.93
C VAL A 255 1.51 -1.65 5.98
N SER A 256 1.37 -0.40 5.54
CA SER A 256 1.15 0.72 6.46
C SER A 256 -0.22 0.64 7.13
N PHE A 257 -1.27 0.28 6.39
CA PHE A 257 -2.59 0.05 6.99
C PHE A 257 -2.63 -1.21 7.87
N ALA A 258 -1.89 -2.26 7.51
CA ALA A 258 -1.78 -3.46 8.36
C ALA A 258 -1.14 -3.15 9.72
N ALA A 259 -0.05 -2.38 9.73
CA ALA A 259 0.59 -1.94 10.96
C ALA A 259 -0.31 -0.97 11.75
N PHE A 260 -1.02 -0.08 11.06
CA PHE A 260 -1.98 0.82 11.69
C PHE A 260 -3.14 0.05 12.34
N LEU A 261 -3.63 -1.01 11.68
CA LEU A 261 -4.65 -1.90 12.25
C LEU A 261 -4.18 -2.53 13.57
N ARG A 262 -2.90 -2.97 13.65
CA ARG A 262 -2.33 -3.50 14.89
C ARG A 262 -2.31 -2.48 16.03
N VAL A 263 -1.96 -1.24 15.73
CA VAL A 263 -1.97 -0.17 16.74
C VAL A 263 -3.39 0.17 17.19
N ILE A 264 -4.34 0.21 16.27
CA ILE A 264 -5.76 0.46 16.61
C ILE A 264 -6.37 -0.71 17.41
N ALA A 265 -5.86 -1.93 17.22
CA ALA A 265 -6.28 -3.10 18.00
C ALA A 265 -5.95 -2.98 19.51
N THR A 266 -5.05 -2.05 19.92
CA THR A 266 -4.89 -1.71 21.36
C THR A 266 -6.10 -0.98 21.97
N ARG A 267 -7.16 -0.78 21.19
CA ARG A 267 -8.47 -0.22 21.59
C ARG A 267 -8.45 1.24 22.07
N PRO A 268 -7.61 2.13 21.55
CA PRO A 268 -7.58 3.54 21.95
C PRO A 268 -8.87 4.27 21.60
N LEU A 269 -9.61 3.82 20.55
CA LEU A 269 -10.88 4.40 20.12
C LEU A 269 -12.01 4.11 21.10
N VAL A 270 -11.99 2.94 21.73
CA VAL A 270 -12.96 2.58 22.79
C VAL A 270 -12.66 3.35 24.09
N ALA A 271 -11.37 3.56 24.37
CA ALA A 271 -10.92 4.23 25.58
C ALA A 271 -11.14 5.76 25.56
N SER A 272 -11.24 6.39 24.37
CA SER A 272 -11.43 7.84 24.19
C SER A 272 -12.48 8.16 23.14
N GLU A 273 -13.64 8.63 23.59
CA GLU A 273 -14.73 9.09 22.72
C GLU A 273 -14.29 10.23 21.78
N ASN A 274 -13.52 11.20 22.29
CA ASN A 274 -12.99 12.29 21.48
C ASN A 274 -12.07 11.79 20.36
N LEU A 275 -11.20 10.83 20.63
CA LEU A 275 -10.33 10.24 19.61
C LEU A 275 -11.15 9.48 18.56
N PHE A 276 -12.15 8.74 19.00
CA PHE A 276 -13.07 8.03 18.13
C PHE A 276 -13.82 8.99 17.18
N GLU A 277 -14.35 10.08 17.69
CA GLU A 277 -15.02 11.11 16.89
C GLU A 277 -14.06 11.78 15.88
N VAL A 278 -12.87 12.14 16.32
CA VAL A 278 -11.83 12.73 15.45
C VAL A 278 -11.49 11.78 14.31
N MET A 279 -11.30 10.49 14.56
CA MET A 279 -10.98 9.50 13.51
C MET A 279 -12.10 9.37 12.48
N GLN A 280 -13.37 9.43 12.89
CA GLN A 280 -14.49 9.42 11.97
C GLN A 280 -14.49 10.65 11.06
N TRP A 281 -14.30 11.85 11.61
CA TRP A 281 -14.19 13.06 10.82
C TRP A 281 -12.97 13.06 9.88
N LEU A 282 -11.84 12.54 10.31
CA LEU A 282 -10.68 12.37 9.43
C LEU A 282 -11.01 11.46 8.23
N ALA A 283 -11.78 10.39 8.43
CA ALA A 283 -12.22 9.53 7.33
C ALA A 283 -13.10 10.30 6.35
N VAL A 284 -14.11 11.02 6.82
CA VAL A 284 -15.02 11.81 5.97
C VAL A 284 -14.27 12.90 5.22
N ILE A 285 -13.45 13.70 5.90
CA ILE A 285 -12.66 14.78 5.29
C ILE A 285 -11.71 14.21 4.23
N THR A 286 -11.07 13.08 4.51
CA THR A 286 -10.15 12.43 3.55
C THR A 286 -10.89 11.99 2.29
N MET A 287 -12.07 11.39 2.42
CA MET A 287 -12.90 11.01 1.27
C MET A 287 -13.32 12.23 0.45
N ILE A 288 -13.78 13.31 1.09
CA ILE A 288 -14.21 14.54 0.41
C ILE A 288 -13.03 15.20 -0.31
N VAL A 289 -11.92 15.43 0.38
CA VAL A 289 -10.72 16.07 -0.20
C VAL A 289 -10.17 15.25 -1.36
N GLY A 290 -10.04 13.94 -1.20
CA GLY A 290 -9.55 13.06 -2.25
C GLY A 290 -10.43 13.08 -3.49
N ASN A 291 -11.74 12.91 -3.36
CA ASN A 291 -12.67 12.85 -4.49
C ASN A 291 -12.84 14.22 -5.18
N THR A 292 -13.02 15.29 -4.42
CA THR A 292 -13.19 16.64 -4.99
C THR A 292 -11.94 17.13 -5.73
N ALA A 293 -10.76 16.88 -5.15
CA ALA A 293 -9.51 17.25 -5.81
C ALA A 293 -9.22 16.39 -7.05
N ALA A 294 -9.61 15.10 -7.07
CA ALA A 294 -9.45 14.22 -8.24
C ALA A 294 -10.23 14.74 -9.46
N ILE A 295 -11.42 15.30 -9.26
CA ILE A 295 -12.27 15.87 -10.33
C ILE A 295 -11.52 16.97 -11.10
N LEU A 296 -10.74 17.77 -10.40
CA LEU A 296 -10.05 18.94 -10.95
C LEU A 296 -8.74 18.59 -11.68
N GLN A 297 -8.30 17.33 -11.63
CA GLN A 297 -7.02 16.97 -12.24
C GLN A 297 -7.14 16.61 -13.72
N ASN A 298 -6.21 17.13 -14.51
CA ASN A 298 -6.01 16.73 -15.91
C ASN A 298 -4.90 15.68 -16.04
N ASN A 299 -3.87 15.76 -15.20
CA ASN A 299 -2.81 14.75 -15.17
C ASN A 299 -3.34 13.42 -14.62
N LEU A 300 -3.14 12.32 -15.36
CA LEU A 300 -3.67 11.01 -15.02
C LEU A 300 -3.04 10.41 -13.74
N LYS A 301 -1.73 10.57 -13.56
CA LYS A 301 -1.02 10.10 -12.34
C LYS A 301 -1.50 10.86 -11.10
N ARG A 302 -1.69 12.17 -11.24
CA ARG A 302 -2.18 13.03 -10.16
C ARG A 302 -3.64 12.76 -9.81
N MET A 303 -4.48 12.48 -10.81
CA MET A 303 -5.86 12.04 -10.60
C MET A 303 -5.91 10.73 -9.81
N LEU A 304 -5.09 9.73 -10.18
CA LEU A 304 -4.98 8.47 -9.46
C LEU A 304 -4.37 8.64 -8.05
N ALA A 305 -3.52 9.65 -7.84
CA ALA A 305 -3.01 9.99 -6.51
C ALA A 305 -4.12 10.51 -5.58
N TYR A 306 -4.97 11.41 -6.06
CA TYR A 306 -6.13 11.88 -5.28
C TYR A 306 -7.18 10.79 -5.08
N SER A 307 -7.38 9.92 -6.08
CA SER A 307 -8.14 8.68 -5.92
C SER A 307 -7.57 7.83 -4.77
N SER A 308 -6.26 7.65 -4.72
CA SER A 308 -5.57 6.92 -3.64
C SER A 308 -5.82 7.55 -2.26
N ILE A 309 -5.90 8.87 -2.14
CA ILE A 309 -6.27 9.58 -0.91
C ILE A 309 -7.72 9.25 -0.53
N ALA A 310 -8.67 9.33 -1.47
CA ALA A 310 -10.06 8.97 -1.20
C ALA A 310 -10.20 7.51 -0.70
N HIS A 311 -9.47 6.57 -1.33
CA HIS A 311 -9.43 5.17 -0.90
C HIS A 311 -8.85 5.01 0.52
N SER A 312 -7.88 5.84 0.93
CA SER A 312 -7.42 5.84 2.34
C SER A 312 -8.54 6.21 3.30
N GLY A 313 -9.40 7.14 2.91
CA GLY A 313 -10.59 7.49 3.71
C GLY A 313 -11.56 6.33 3.84
N TYR A 314 -11.83 5.58 2.75
CA TYR A 314 -12.67 4.37 2.82
C TYR A 314 -12.04 3.29 3.72
N ILE A 315 -10.76 3.01 3.58
CA ILE A 315 -10.07 2.02 4.41
C ILE A 315 -10.09 2.43 5.88
N LEU A 316 -9.98 3.72 6.17
CA LEU A 316 -10.05 4.24 7.54
C LEU A 316 -11.41 3.96 8.19
N VAL A 317 -12.53 3.96 7.44
CA VAL A 317 -13.84 3.52 7.95
C VAL A 317 -13.75 2.09 8.50
N GLY A 318 -13.20 1.15 7.74
CA GLY A 318 -13.04 -0.23 8.20
C GLY A 318 -12.07 -0.38 9.37
N LEU A 319 -11.01 0.43 9.40
CA LEU A 319 -10.05 0.43 10.50
C LEU A 319 -10.69 0.94 11.80
N ILE A 320 -11.53 1.99 11.74
CA ILE A 320 -12.32 2.47 12.88
C ILE A 320 -13.23 1.36 13.37
N THR A 321 -13.95 0.71 12.46
CA THR A 321 -14.86 -0.40 12.77
C THR A 321 -14.14 -1.55 13.46
N ALA A 322 -12.98 -1.96 12.94
CA ALA A 322 -12.16 -3.00 13.56
C ALA A 322 -11.68 -2.63 14.99
N GLY A 323 -11.40 -1.33 15.20
CA GLY A 323 -10.90 -0.82 16.48
C GLY A 323 -11.94 -0.72 17.60
N ILE A 324 -13.23 -0.68 17.27
CA ILE A 324 -14.33 -0.59 18.27
C ILE A 324 -15.06 -1.92 18.47
N SER A 325 -15.01 -2.84 17.50
CA SER A 325 -15.68 -4.13 17.57
C SER A 325 -15.08 -5.04 18.65
N ASP A 326 -15.91 -5.72 19.41
CA ASP A 326 -15.44 -6.65 20.43
C ASP A 326 -14.75 -7.89 19.85
N ASN A 327 -15.22 -8.38 18.70
CA ASN A 327 -14.59 -9.50 17.99
C ASN A 327 -13.64 -9.07 16.86
N GLY A 328 -13.68 -7.81 16.43
CA GLY A 328 -12.77 -7.19 15.45
C GLY A 328 -12.58 -7.88 14.09
N SER A 329 -12.88 -9.16 13.98
CA SER A 329 -12.50 -10.03 12.86
C SER A 329 -13.14 -9.60 11.54
N PHE A 330 -14.43 -9.26 11.51
CA PHE A 330 -15.11 -8.85 10.28
C PHE A 330 -14.65 -7.46 9.79
N GLY A 331 -14.41 -6.52 10.71
CA GLY A 331 -13.84 -5.21 10.37
C GLY A 331 -12.42 -5.35 9.81
N ALA A 332 -11.56 -6.11 10.48
CA ALA A 332 -10.18 -6.36 10.04
C ALA A 332 -10.12 -7.13 8.71
N SER A 333 -10.94 -8.17 8.53
CA SER A 333 -11.01 -8.93 7.28
C SER A 333 -11.50 -8.08 6.11
N SER A 334 -12.46 -7.18 6.36
CA SER A 334 -12.93 -6.21 5.36
C SER A 334 -11.83 -5.24 4.93
N VAL A 335 -10.99 -4.77 5.87
CA VAL A 335 -9.82 -3.94 5.57
C VAL A 335 -8.82 -4.70 4.69
N ILE A 336 -8.45 -5.94 5.07
CA ILE A 336 -7.49 -6.75 4.30
C ILE A 336 -8.03 -7.08 2.90
N PHE A 337 -9.31 -7.45 2.79
CA PHE A 337 -9.97 -7.68 1.52
C PHE A 337 -9.95 -6.42 0.63
N TYR A 338 -10.21 -5.25 1.23
CA TYR A 338 -10.14 -3.98 0.52
C TYR A 338 -8.73 -3.68 0.02
N LEU A 339 -7.72 -3.85 0.85
CA LEU A 339 -6.31 -3.65 0.50
C LEU A 339 -5.87 -4.57 -0.64
N PHE A 340 -6.30 -5.84 -0.62
CA PHE A 340 -6.09 -6.78 -1.71
C PHE A 340 -6.72 -6.28 -3.02
N SER A 341 -8.01 -5.95 -2.97
CA SER A 341 -8.79 -5.47 -4.11
C SER A 341 -8.17 -4.20 -4.71
N TYR A 342 -7.86 -3.24 -3.85
CA TYR A 342 -7.26 -1.98 -4.22
C TYR A 342 -5.88 -2.17 -4.88
N SER A 343 -5.05 -3.05 -4.33
CA SER A 343 -3.70 -3.32 -4.88
C SER A 343 -3.78 -3.92 -6.28
N LEU A 344 -4.69 -4.85 -6.51
CA LEU A 344 -4.89 -5.49 -7.81
C LEU A 344 -5.30 -4.49 -8.89
N MET A 345 -6.30 -3.66 -8.60
CA MET A 345 -6.81 -2.63 -9.52
C MET A 345 -5.77 -1.54 -9.78
N THR A 346 -5.04 -1.13 -8.74
CA THR A 346 -4.08 -0.03 -8.80
C THR A 346 -2.83 -0.43 -9.58
N ILE A 347 -2.29 -1.63 -9.37
CA ILE A 347 -1.18 -2.16 -10.18
C ILE A 347 -1.55 -2.18 -11.66
N GLY A 348 -2.74 -2.71 -12.00
CA GLY A 348 -3.20 -2.75 -13.38
C GLY A 348 -3.36 -1.35 -14.00
N SER A 349 -3.90 -0.41 -13.24
CA SER A 349 -4.06 0.97 -13.70
C SER A 349 -2.71 1.66 -13.95
N PHE A 350 -1.79 1.58 -13.01
CA PHE A 350 -0.45 2.16 -13.17
C PHE A 350 0.40 1.40 -14.20
N ALA A 351 0.14 0.12 -14.44
CA ALA A 351 0.79 -0.62 -15.51
C ALA A 351 0.48 -0.01 -16.89
N LEU A 352 -0.78 0.36 -17.17
CA LEU A 352 -1.12 1.06 -18.41
C LEU A 352 -0.44 2.43 -18.47
N VAL A 353 -0.50 3.21 -17.39
CA VAL A 353 0.16 4.52 -17.31
C VAL A 353 1.67 4.38 -17.56
N SER A 354 2.30 3.34 -17.01
CA SER A 354 3.73 3.04 -17.22
C SER A 354 4.08 2.75 -18.67
N MET A 355 3.19 2.11 -19.44
CA MET A 355 3.40 1.86 -20.87
C MET A 355 3.36 3.14 -21.70
N MET A 356 2.67 4.18 -21.22
CA MET A 356 2.52 5.48 -21.89
C MET A 356 3.57 6.49 -21.45
N GLU A 357 4.37 6.18 -20.43
CA GLU A 357 5.40 7.07 -19.90
C GLU A 357 6.58 7.20 -20.89
N LYS A 358 7.12 8.42 -21.01
CA LYS A 358 8.29 8.71 -21.83
C LYS A 358 9.54 8.88 -20.95
N THR A 359 10.72 8.83 -21.58
CA THR A 359 12.01 9.07 -20.90
C THR A 359 12.15 10.48 -20.35
N GLU A 360 11.59 11.47 -21.05
CA GLU A 360 11.60 12.87 -20.63
C GLU A 360 10.45 13.17 -19.67
N ASP A 361 10.55 14.28 -18.92
CA ASP A 361 9.49 14.80 -18.05
C ASP A 361 8.24 15.14 -18.89
N HIS A 362 7.40 14.16 -19.12
CA HIS A 362 6.14 14.32 -19.85
C HIS A 362 4.97 14.15 -18.88
N SER A 363 4.13 15.18 -18.81
CA SER A 363 2.87 15.14 -18.06
C SER A 363 1.85 14.34 -18.85
N LEU A 364 1.59 13.10 -18.46
CA LEU A 364 0.53 12.29 -19.07
C LEU A 364 -0.84 12.81 -18.64
N GLU A 365 -1.56 13.42 -19.59
CA GLU A 365 -2.90 13.95 -19.36
C GLU A 365 -3.99 12.92 -19.72
N VAL A 366 -5.17 13.09 -19.14
CA VAL A 366 -6.34 12.25 -19.49
C VAL A 366 -6.64 12.35 -20.99
N GLN A 367 -6.40 13.51 -21.60
CA GLN A 367 -6.62 13.74 -23.03
C GLN A 367 -5.69 12.91 -23.93
N ASP A 368 -4.50 12.54 -23.44
CA ASP A 368 -3.57 11.69 -24.18
C ASP A 368 -4.09 10.26 -24.40
N LEU A 369 -5.21 9.89 -23.79
CA LEU A 369 -5.90 8.62 -24.02
C LEU A 369 -6.82 8.64 -25.26
N ALA A 370 -7.03 9.78 -25.93
CA ALA A 370 -7.97 9.90 -27.03
C ALA A 370 -7.63 8.93 -28.19
N GLY A 371 -8.63 8.17 -28.63
CA GLY A 371 -8.48 7.18 -29.70
C GLY A 371 -7.79 5.87 -29.32
N PHE A 372 -7.30 5.72 -28.08
CA PHE A 372 -6.55 4.54 -27.64
C PHE A 372 -7.33 3.23 -27.81
N ALA A 373 -8.65 3.25 -27.58
CA ALA A 373 -9.49 2.06 -27.72
C ALA A 373 -9.54 1.48 -29.15
N LYS A 374 -9.42 2.33 -30.17
CA LYS A 374 -9.38 1.88 -31.56
C LYS A 374 -8.07 1.15 -31.90
N ARG A 375 -6.96 1.55 -31.31
CA ARG A 375 -5.61 0.98 -31.58
C ARG A 375 -5.26 -0.19 -30.68
N ARG A 376 -5.66 -0.13 -29.41
CA ARG A 376 -5.32 -1.14 -28.39
C ARG A 376 -6.56 -1.58 -27.60
N PRO A 377 -7.55 -2.25 -28.24
CA PRO A 377 -8.84 -2.52 -27.63
C PRO A 377 -8.77 -3.36 -26.34
N ILE A 378 -7.86 -4.34 -26.26
CA ILE A 378 -7.71 -5.20 -25.07
C ILE A 378 -7.18 -4.40 -23.88
N LEU A 379 -6.16 -3.58 -24.08
CA LEU A 379 -5.59 -2.74 -23.02
C LEU A 379 -6.58 -1.67 -22.58
N ALA A 380 -7.31 -1.08 -23.53
CA ALA A 380 -8.36 -0.10 -23.26
C ALA A 380 -9.50 -0.71 -22.44
N LEU A 381 -9.95 -1.92 -22.79
CA LEU A 381 -10.95 -2.65 -22.02
C LEU A 381 -10.46 -2.97 -20.60
N SER A 382 -9.22 -3.43 -20.46
CA SER A 382 -8.63 -3.71 -19.15
C SER A 382 -8.58 -2.46 -18.27
N PHE A 383 -8.19 -1.31 -18.82
CA PHE A 383 -8.17 -0.05 -18.10
C PHE A 383 -9.58 0.41 -17.71
N ALA A 384 -10.56 0.26 -18.61
CA ALA A 384 -11.96 0.54 -18.30
C ALA A 384 -12.47 -0.31 -17.13
N ILE A 385 -12.12 -1.61 -17.09
CA ILE A 385 -12.44 -2.51 -15.98
C ILE A 385 -11.87 -1.98 -14.67
N PHE A 386 -10.61 -1.52 -14.64
CA PHE A 386 -10.03 -0.94 -13.43
C PHE A 386 -10.75 0.34 -13.00
N MET A 387 -11.06 1.24 -13.93
CA MET A 387 -11.77 2.49 -13.63
C MET A 387 -13.19 2.21 -13.09
N PHE A 388 -13.93 1.30 -13.70
CA PHE A 388 -15.26 0.86 -13.20
C PHE A 388 -15.14 0.22 -11.82
N SER A 389 -14.12 -0.59 -11.59
CA SER A 389 -13.92 -1.28 -10.33
C SER A 389 -13.50 -0.31 -9.21
N LEU A 390 -12.59 0.63 -9.47
CA LEU A 390 -12.22 1.68 -8.51
C LEU A 390 -13.41 2.61 -8.18
N ALA A 391 -14.27 2.90 -9.16
CA ALA A 391 -15.54 3.59 -8.92
C ALA A 391 -16.47 2.81 -7.98
N GLY A 392 -16.38 1.49 -7.98
CA GLY A 392 -17.22 0.61 -7.16
C GLY A 392 -18.52 0.22 -7.87
N LEU A 393 -18.45 -0.09 -9.17
CA LEU A 393 -19.60 -0.55 -9.94
C LEU A 393 -19.68 -2.09 -9.96
N PRO A 394 -20.90 -2.67 -9.72
CA PRO A 394 -21.08 -4.12 -9.82
C PRO A 394 -20.83 -4.63 -11.26
N PRO A 395 -20.41 -5.88 -11.46
CA PRO A 395 -20.05 -6.94 -10.51
C PRO A 395 -18.55 -7.01 -10.17
N SER A 396 -17.88 -5.88 -10.03
CA SER A 396 -16.44 -5.79 -9.85
C SER A 396 -15.97 -6.03 -8.40
N LEU A 397 -14.68 -6.39 -8.27
CA LEU A 397 -14.03 -6.59 -6.98
C LEU A 397 -14.06 -5.32 -6.09
N GLY A 398 -13.92 -4.12 -6.70
CA GLY A 398 -13.98 -2.84 -6.00
C GLY A 398 -15.36 -2.51 -5.42
N PHE A 399 -16.45 -2.98 -6.03
CA PHE A 399 -17.77 -2.86 -5.45
C PHE A 399 -17.88 -3.66 -4.15
N PHE A 400 -17.51 -4.95 -4.18
CA PHE A 400 -17.61 -5.81 -3.00
C PHE A 400 -16.67 -5.35 -1.87
N SER A 401 -15.50 -4.81 -2.20
CA SER A 401 -14.58 -4.27 -1.19
C SER A 401 -15.20 -3.09 -0.42
N LYS A 402 -15.84 -2.14 -1.11
CA LYS A 402 -16.59 -1.04 -0.48
C LYS A 402 -17.79 -1.56 0.29
N PHE A 403 -18.53 -2.51 -0.29
CA PHE A 403 -19.72 -3.11 0.34
C PHE A 403 -19.38 -3.75 1.68
N TYR A 404 -18.33 -4.57 1.77
CA TYR A 404 -17.93 -5.21 3.01
C TYR A 404 -17.48 -4.21 4.08
N LEU A 405 -16.73 -3.17 3.70
CA LEU A 405 -16.31 -2.11 4.61
C LEU A 405 -17.53 -1.36 5.20
N PHE A 406 -18.47 -0.96 4.34
CA PHE A 406 -19.65 -0.22 4.81
C PHE A 406 -20.60 -1.11 5.57
N ASN A 407 -20.74 -2.39 5.22
CA ASN A 407 -21.51 -3.36 5.97
C ASN A 407 -20.93 -3.56 7.39
N ALA A 408 -19.59 -3.63 7.52
CA ALA A 408 -18.93 -3.67 8.82
C ALA A 408 -19.27 -2.42 9.66
N ALA A 409 -19.22 -1.23 9.05
CA ALA A 409 -19.55 0.02 9.73
C ALA A 409 -21.04 0.08 10.19
N ILE A 410 -21.96 -0.40 9.36
CA ILE A 410 -23.38 -0.48 9.71
C ILE A 410 -23.59 -1.45 10.86
N GLY A 411 -22.90 -2.59 10.88
CA GLY A 411 -22.96 -3.59 11.95
C GLY A 411 -22.57 -3.04 13.32
N GLU A 412 -21.61 -2.11 13.35
CA GLU A 412 -21.17 -1.41 14.57
C GLU A 412 -21.92 -0.10 14.84
N GLY A 413 -23.06 0.15 14.17
CA GLY A 413 -23.90 1.33 14.38
C GLY A 413 -23.40 2.62 13.73
N LEU A 414 -22.31 2.59 12.93
CA LEU A 414 -21.74 3.75 12.25
C LEU A 414 -22.43 4.08 10.91
N ILE A 415 -23.77 4.10 10.93
CA ILE A 415 -24.58 4.28 9.72
C ILE A 415 -24.25 5.59 9.00
N TRP A 416 -24.09 6.70 9.75
CA TRP A 416 -23.79 7.99 9.16
C TRP A 416 -22.45 7.98 8.39
N LEU A 417 -21.45 7.27 8.91
CA LEU A 417 -20.13 7.16 8.29
C LEU A 417 -20.21 6.31 6.99
N ALA A 418 -21.02 5.25 7.00
CA ALA A 418 -21.30 4.45 5.81
C ALA A 418 -22.04 5.29 4.73
N VAL A 419 -23.00 6.13 5.13
CA VAL A 419 -23.70 7.04 4.21
C VAL A 419 -22.72 8.01 3.55
N TRP A 420 -21.83 8.64 4.29
CA TRP A 420 -20.78 9.49 3.72
C TRP A 420 -19.85 8.72 2.77
N GLY A 421 -19.53 7.48 3.09
CA GLY A 421 -18.75 6.59 2.23
C GLY A 421 -19.44 6.35 0.89
N VAL A 422 -20.74 6.01 0.91
CA VAL A 422 -21.54 5.79 -0.31
C VAL A 422 -21.64 7.07 -1.15
N LEU A 423 -21.96 8.22 -0.53
CA LEU A 423 -22.04 9.50 -1.23
C LEU A 423 -20.72 9.86 -1.91
N ASN A 424 -19.62 9.71 -1.22
CA ASN A 424 -18.29 9.95 -1.80
C ASN A 424 -17.95 8.94 -2.91
N SER A 425 -18.40 7.70 -2.83
CA SER A 425 -18.25 6.72 -3.90
C SER A 425 -19.00 7.15 -5.16
N VAL A 426 -20.21 7.71 -5.04
CA VAL A 426 -20.96 8.26 -6.18
C VAL A 426 -20.22 9.44 -6.82
N ILE A 427 -19.66 10.35 -6.02
CA ILE A 427 -18.83 11.47 -6.54
C ILE A 427 -17.65 10.94 -7.35
N SER A 428 -17.03 9.85 -6.90
CA SER A 428 -15.85 9.26 -7.56
C SER A 428 -16.14 8.75 -8.98
N VAL A 429 -17.36 8.36 -9.28
CA VAL A 429 -17.75 7.83 -10.60
C VAL A 429 -17.39 8.82 -11.72
N TYR A 430 -17.56 10.12 -11.49
CA TYR A 430 -17.32 11.14 -12.52
C TYR A 430 -15.87 11.11 -13.04
N TYR A 431 -14.87 11.18 -12.16
CA TYR A 431 -13.49 11.24 -12.60
C TYR A 431 -12.95 9.90 -13.09
N TYR A 432 -13.53 8.78 -12.69
CA TYR A 432 -13.18 7.47 -13.24
C TYR A 432 -13.80 7.21 -14.62
N LEU A 433 -14.99 7.74 -14.89
CA LEU A 433 -15.59 7.64 -16.21
C LEU A 433 -14.90 8.53 -17.24
N ARG A 434 -14.34 9.67 -16.82
CA ARG A 434 -13.72 10.65 -17.73
C ARG A 434 -12.62 10.03 -18.63
N PRO A 435 -11.61 9.26 -18.12
CA PRO A 435 -10.64 8.59 -18.97
C PRO A 435 -11.28 7.60 -19.97
N ILE A 436 -12.33 6.89 -19.54
CA ILE A 436 -13.03 5.92 -20.39
C ILE A 436 -13.72 6.66 -21.55
N VAL A 437 -14.42 7.76 -21.27
CA VAL A 437 -15.09 8.58 -22.30
C VAL A 437 -14.06 9.13 -23.30
N VAL A 438 -12.93 9.66 -22.81
CA VAL A 438 -11.86 10.15 -23.70
C VAL A 438 -11.31 9.04 -24.58
N MET A 439 -11.06 7.87 -24.01
CA MET A 439 -10.42 6.73 -24.68
C MET A 439 -11.32 6.11 -25.78
N TYR A 440 -12.63 6.04 -25.54
CA TYR A 440 -13.58 5.37 -26.44
C TYR A 440 -14.35 6.33 -27.37
N MET A 441 -14.62 7.57 -26.93
CA MET A 441 -15.54 8.47 -27.63
C MET A 441 -14.85 9.67 -28.31
N GLN A 442 -13.58 9.94 -27.97
CA GLN A 442 -12.84 11.03 -28.60
C GLN A 442 -11.91 10.51 -29.69
N GLU A 443 -11.77 11.27 -30.76
CA GLU A 443 -10.82 10.99 -31.82
C GLU A 443 -9.41 11.44 -31.40
N GLY A 444 -8.41 10.62 -31.71
CA GLY A 444 -7.03 10.89 -31.41
C GLY A 444 -6.10 9.79 -31.92
N GLU A 445 -4.81 10.01 -31.78
CA GLU A 445 -3.78 9.09 -32.26
C GLU A 445 -2.99 8.42 -31.12
N SER A 446 -3.59 8.32 -29.94
CA SER A 446 -2.95 7.70 -28.80
C SER A 446 -2.54 6.26 -29.09
N ASP A 447 -1.28 5.95 -28.84
CA ASP A 447 -0.72 4.59 -28.93
C ASP A 447 0.42 4.42 -27.94
N VAL A 448 0.76 3.16 -27.66
CA VAL A 448 1.94 2.80 -26.88
C VAL A 448 2.95 2.09 -27.80
N ALA A 449 4.23 2.30 -27.57
CA ALA A 449 5.26 1.59 -28.31
C ALA A 449 5.03 0.07 -28.17
N SER A 450 4.88 -0.62 -29.29
CA SER A 450 4.60 -2.06 -29.30
C SER A 450 5.77 -2.93 -28.86
N ALA A 451 6.98 -2.41 -28.96
CA ALA A 451 8.21 -3.14 -28.63
C ALA A 451 8.63 -2.88 -27.17
N GLY A 452 8.76 -3.96 -26.38
CA GLY A 452 9.37 -3.91 -25.04
C GLY A 452 8.40 -3.77 -23.87
N HIS A 453 7.08 -3.96 -24.06
CA HIS A 453 6.08 -3.89 -22.99
C HIS A 453 5.23 -5.17 -22.87
N PHE A 454 5.79 -6.32 -23.22
CA PHE A 454 5.05 -7.59 -23.24
C PHE A 454 4.62 -8.06 -21.85
N ALA A 455 5.53 -8.05 -20.89
CA ALA A 455 5.23 -8.49 -19.53
C ALA A 455 4.27 -7.52 -18.81
N THR A 456 4.42 -6.22 -19.07
CA THR A 456 3.48 -5.19 -18.58
C THR A 456 2.07 -5.39 -19.16
N ALA A 457 1.96 -5.68 -20.45
CA ALA A 457 0.67 -5.96 -21.09
C ALA A 457 -0.01 -7.22 -20.49
N ILE A 458 0.75 -8.28 -20.24
CA ILE A 458 0.26 -9.48 -19.54
C ILE A 458 -0.22 -9.11 -18.14
N THR A 459 0.55 -8.33 -17.39
CA THR A 459 0.16 -7.87 -16.05
C THR A 459 -1.16 -7.13 -16.07
N ILE A 460 -1.39 -6.23 -17.04
CA ILE A 460 -2.65 -5.50 -17.22
C ILE A 460 -3.82 -6.47 -17.45
N VAL A 461 -3.66 -7.40 -18.39
CA VAL A 461 -4.76 -8.31 -18.77
C VAL A 461 -5.07 -9.29 -17.62
N VAL A 462 -4.05 -9.86 -16.99
CA VAL A 462 -4.22 -10.78 -15.87
C VAL A 462 -4.90 -10.10 -14.68
N THR A 463 -4.46 -8.91 -14.31
CA THR A 463 -5.08 -8.16 -13.20
C THR A 463 -6.51 -7.74 -13.51
N ALA A 464 -6.85 -7.42 -14.78
CA ALA A 464 -8.21 -7.12 -15.20
C ALA A 464 -9.13 -8.35 -15.11
N ILE A 465 -8.67 -9.51 -15.59
CA ILE A 465 -9.41 -10.76 -15.47
C ILE A 465 -9.65 -11.11 -14.00
N LEU A 466 -8.60 -11.03 -13.17
CA LEU A 466 -8.72 -11.30 -11.73
C LEU A 466 -9.68 -10.31 -11.04
N THR A 467 -9.70 -9.04 -11.44
CA THR A 467 -10.62 -8.03 -10.89
C THR A 467 -12.08 -8.39 -11.13
N LEU A 468 -12.43 -8.95 -12.30
CA LEU A 468 -13.79 -9.40 -12.59
C LEU A 468 -14.09 -10.75 -11.93
N PHE A 469 -13.19 -11.73 -12.09
CA PHE A 469 -13.40 -13.08 -11.57
C PHE A 469 -13.54 -13.09 -10.04
N LEU A 470 -12.62 -12.43 -9.32
CA LEU A 470 -12.65 -12.36 -7.86
C LEU A 470 -13.79 -11.47 -7.35
N GLY A 471 -14.31 -10.54 -8.17
CA GLY A 471 -15.54 -9.84 -7.87
C GLY A 471 -16.73 -10.79 -7.73
N VAL A 472 -16.87 -11.74 -8.67
CA VAL A 472 -17.94 -12.74 -8.62
C VAL A 472 -17.77 -13.72 -7.45
N VAL A 473 -16.53 -14.07 -7.08
CA VAL A 473 -16.20 -15.06 -6.04
C VAL A 473 -15.73 -14.37 -4.74
N SER A 474 -16.21 -13.16 -4.47
CA SER A 474 -15.73 -12.33 -3.34
C SER A 474 -16.03 -12.91 -1.97
N GLY A 475 -17.19 -13.53 -1.77
CA GLY A 475 -17.62 -14.11 -0.48
C GLY A 475 -16.68 -15.17 0.07
N PRO A 476 -16.37 -16.26 -0.66
CA PRO A 476 -15.40 -17.26 -0.24
C PRO A 476 -14.02 -16.70 0.13
N LEU A 477 -13.54 -15.69 -0.60
CA LEU A 477 -12.26 -15.05 -0.30
C LEU A 477 -12.31 -14.28 1.03
N LEU A 478 -13.38 -13.53 1.27
CA LEU A 478 -13.56 -12.83 2.55
C LEU A 478 -13.60 -13.80 3.72
N THR A 479 -14.38 -14.88 3.62
CA THR A 479 -14.49 -15.91 4.69
C THR A 479 -13.17 -16.62 4.95
N LEU A 480 -12.33 -16.78 3.94
CA LEU A 480 -10.99 -17.38 4.08
C LEU A 480 -10.06 -16.42 4.84
N VAL A 481 -10.09 -15.13 4.55
CA VAL A 481 -9.36 -14.11 5.31
C VAL A 481 -9.85 -14.07 6.75
N GLU A 482 -11.16 -13.99 6.97
CA GLU A 482 -11.76 -13.90 8.30
C GLU A 482 -11.38 -15.08 9.20
N LYS A 483 -11.46 -16.32 8.68
CA LYS A 483 -11.07 -17.54 9.42
C LYS A 483 -9.60 -17.56 9.82
N SER A 484 -8.74 -16.86 9.11
CA SER A 484 -7.32 -16.81 9.44
C SER A 484 -6.97 -15.73 10.48
N LEU A 485 -7.93 -14.86 10.80
CA LEU A 485 -7.78 -13.81 11.82
C LEU A 485 -8.31 -14.23 13.20
N ILE A 486 -9.09 -15.30 13.26
CA ILE A 486 -9.61 -15.91 14.47
C ILE A 486 -8.58 -16.91 15.00
#